data_1726278e6d1a23167ad7b45ecf38ad7f
#
_entry.id   1726278e6d1a23167ad7b45ecf38ad7f
#
_cell.length_a   1.000
_cell.length_b   1.000
_cell.length_c   1.000
_cell.angle_alpha   90.00
_cell.angle_beta   90.00
_cell.angle_gamma   90.00
#
_symmetry.space_group_name_H-M   'P 1'
#
loop_
_entity.id
_entity.type
_entity.pdbx_description
1 polymer ?
#
loop_
_entity_poly.entity_id
_entity_poly.type
_entity_poly.pdbx_seq_one_letter_code
_entity_poly.pdbx_strand_id
1 'polypeptide(L)'
;MIRKVIHQKLNASGDLHYLLFCEHPHVYTLGKSGEGSNLLISDEMLKRINATYYRINRGGDITYHGPGQIVVYPIFNLEAFGITLKEYIHKLEGIIILLLESYGIKATRLDGATGVWLDIGVKGRERKICAIGVRASRFVTMHGLAFNINTDLNYFSYINPCGFVDKGVTSMQVEMGKQIDMSIVKNKLERLFAAEFGFSYKK
;
A
#
# COMPACT_ATOMS: atom_id res chain seq x y z
N MET A 1 -5.55 3.91 16.52
CA MET A 1 -4.83 5.18 16.30
C MET A 1 -5.38 5.95 15.10
N ILE A 2 -5.35 5.41 13.87
CA ILE A 2 -5.82 6.05 12.63
C ILE A 2 -7.26 6.60 12.73
N ARG A 3 -8.21 5.79 13.27
CA ARG A 3 -9.61 6.20 13.47
C ARG A 3 -9.75 7.49 14.29
N LYS A 4 -8.94 7.63 15.35
CA LYS A 4 -8.97 8.80 16.23
C LYS A 4 -8.43 10.05 15.52
N VAL A 5 -7.36 9.90 14.75
CA VAL A 5 -6.76 10.95 13.93
C VAL A 5 -7.74 11.44 12.85
N ILE A 6 -8.40 10.51 12.14
CA ILE A 6 -9.42 10.86 11.13
C ILE A 6 -10.57 11.64 11.75
N HIS A 7 -11.08 11.19 12.91
CA HIS A 7 -12.15 11.88 13.60
C HIS A 7 -11.74 13.30 14.03
N GLN A 8 -10.53 13.45 14.57
CA GLN A 8 -9.98 14.76 14.92
C GLN A 8 -9.82 15.64 13.68
N LYS A 9 -9.33 15.09 12.57
CA LYS A 9 -9.17 15.83 11.32
C LYS A 9 -10.52 16.28 10.73
N LEU A 10 -11.53 15.44 10.76
CA LEU A 10 -12.88 15.77 10.27
C LEU A 10 -13.56 16.88 11.10
N ASN A 11 -13.22 17.00 12.37
CA ASN A 11 -13.81 17.96 13.29
C ASN A 11 -12.98 19.25 13.47
N ALA A 12 -11.72 19.27 13.01
CA ALA A 12 -10.84 20.43 13.12
C ALA A 12 -10.86 21.21 11.80
N SER A 13 -11.15 22.49 11.88
CA SER A 13 -11.01 23.47 10.78
C SER A 13 -9.55 23.83 10.49
N GLY A 14 -8.64 22.85 10.50
CA GLY A 14 -7.20 23.09 10.37
C GLY A 14 -6.56 22.40 9.17
N ASP A 15 -5.54 23.03 8.57
CA ASP A 15 -4.75 22.54 7.43
C ASP A 15 -3.75 21.41 7.78
N LEU A 16 -3.99 20.69 8.87
CA LEU A 16 -3.12 19.61 9.31
C LEU A 16 -3.45 18.30 8.58
N HIS A 17 -2.49 17.81 7.82
CA HIS A 17 -2.48 16.51 7.21
C HIS A 17 -1.56 15.56 7.99
N TYR A 18 -1.80 14.25 7.88
CA TYR A 18 -0.97 13.27 8.55
C TYR A 18 -0.43 12.26 7.54
N LEU A 19 0.86 11.99 7.62
CA LEU A 19 1.50 10.92 6.87
C LEU A 19 2.11 9.94 7.86
N LEU A 20 1.54 8.74 7.96
CA LEU A 20 1.99 7.73 8.92
C LEU A 20 2.70 6.61 8.17
N PHE A 21 3.88 6.23 8.65
CA PHE A 21 4.62 5.07 8.19
C PHE A 21 4.54 3.98 9.25
N CYS A 22 4.16 2.79 8.83
CA CYS A 22 3.98 1.64 9.72
C CYS A 22 4.64 0.41 9.10
N GLU A 23 5.06 -0.49 9.97
CA GLU A 23 5.36 -1.88 9.68
C GLU A 23 4.44 -2.72 10.57
N HIS A 24 3.76 -3.70 10.00
CA HIS A 24 2.79 -4.52 10.73
C HIS A 24 3.37 -5.89 11.05
N PRO A 25 2.89 -6.57 12.11
CA PRO A 25 3.05 -8.01 12.23
C PRO A 25 2.31 -8.70 11.08
N HIS A 26 2.47 -10.02 10.95
CA HIS A 26 1.79 -10.79 9.91
C HIS A 26 0.26 -10.67 10.04
N VAL A 27 -0.36 -10.03 9.06
CA VAL A 27 -1.80 -9.81 9.06
C VAL A 27 -2.38 -9.82 7.63
N TYR A 28 -3.47 -10.54 7.47
CA TYR A 28 -4.29 -10.48 6.27
C TYR A 28 -5.45 -9.52 6.50
N THR A 29 -5.72 -8.67 5.51
CA THR A 29 -6.87 -7.77 5.56
C THR A 29 -7.75 -7.97 4.33
N LEU A 30 -9.06 -8.20 4.56
CA LEU A 30 -10.06 -8.25 3.51
C LEU A 30 -10.72 -6.88 3.36
N GLY A 31 -10.61 -6.31 2.17
CA GLY A 31 -11.24 -5.04 1.82
C GLY A 31 -12.73 -5.17 1.53
N LYS A 32 -13.36 -4.05 1.18
CA LYS A 32 -14.81 -3.97 0.97
C LYS A 32 -15.29 -4.82 -0.22
N SER A 33 -14.49 -4.96 -1.26
CA SER A 33 -14.83 -5.68 -2.50
C SER A 33 -14.39 -7.14 -2.48
N GLY A 34 -13.76 -7.60 -1.38
CA GLY A 34 -13.21 -8.94 -1.31
C GLY A 34 -14.19 -9.99 -0.77
N GLU A 35 -13.98 -11.22 -1.20
CA GLU A 35 -14.68 -12.40 -0.73
C GLU A 35 -13.84 -13.17 0.29
N GLY A 36 -14.49 -13.72 1.34
CA GLY A 36 -13.80 -14.48 2.39
C GLY A 36 -13.07 -15.72 1.87
N SER A 37 -13.56 -16.32 0.78
CA SER A 37 -12.95 -17.44 0.06
C SER A 37 -11.57 -17.13 -0.52
N ASN A 38 -11.18 -15.85 -0.63
CA ASN A 38 -9.85 -15.42 -1.06
C ASN A 38 -8.76 -15.61 0.02
N LEU A 39 -9.12 -15.96 1.26
CA LEU A 39 -8.20 -16.51 2.25
C LEU A 39 -8.20 -18.03 2.10
N LEU A 40 -7.07 -18.61 1.67
CA LEU A 40 -6.94 -20.01 1.27
C LEU A 40 -6.57 -20.97 2.42
N ILE A 41 -6.45 -20.44 3.66
CA ILE A 41 -5.99 -21.20 4.83
C ILE A 41 -6.97 -21.10 6.00
N SER A 42 -6.92 -22.11 6.88
CA SER A 42 -7.77 -22.19 8.07
C SER A 42 -7.25 -21.32 9.22
N ASP A 43 -8.09 -21.14 10.25
CA ASP A 43 -7.72 -20.43 11.48
C ASP A 43 -6.56 -21.13 12.23
N GLU A 44 -6.48 -22.48 12.16
CA GLU A 44 -5.35 -23.22 12.74
C GLU A 44 -4.06 -22.89 11.99
N MET A 45 -4.10 -22.78 10.67
CA MET A 45 -2.93 -22.42 9.88
C MET A 45 -2.52 -20.98 10.11
N LEU A 46 -3.46 -20.03 10.26
CA LEU A 46 -3.15 -18.66 10.65
C LEU A 46 -2.36 -18.61 11.95
N LYS A 47 -2.77 -19.38 12.96
CA LYS A 47 -2.05 -19.46 14.24
C LYS A 47 -0.63 -20.05 14.08
N ARG A 48 -0.48 -21.10 13.25
CA ARG A 48 0.84 -21.74 12.99
C ARG A 48 1.83 -20.79 12.34
N ILE A 49 1.38 -19.93 11.43
CA ILE A 49 2.23 -18.95 10.76
C ILE A 49 2.29 -17.59 11.49
N ASN A 50 1.75 -17.53 12.71
CA ASN A 50 1.69 -16.32 13.54
C ASN A 50 1.04 -15.14 12.84
N ALA A 51 -0.02 -15.37 12.06
CA ALA A 51 -0.75 -14.36 11.32
C ALA A 51 -2.16 -14.15 11.89
N THR A 52 -2.69 -12.95 11.69
CA THR A 52 -4.08 -12.60 12.03
C THR A 52 -4.86 -12.25 10.76
N TYR A 53 -6.20 -12.25 10.86
CA TYR A 53 -7.09 -11.89 9.77
C TYR A 53 -8.14 -10.90 10.23
N TYR A 54 -8.36 -9.85 9.43
CA TYR A 54 -9.38 -8.84 9.70
C TYR A 54 -10.14 -8.44 8.43
N ARG A 55 -11.46 -8.31 8.57
CA ARG A 55 -12.29 -7.62 7.57
C ARG A 55 -12.31 -6.13 7.88
N ILE A 56 -11.95 -5.30 6.90
CA ILE A 56 -11.84 -3.84 7.05
C ILE A 56 -12.53 -3.12 5.88
N ASN A 57 -12.70 -1.82 6.00
CA ASN A 57 -13.47 -1.02 5.03
C ASN A 57 -12.59 -0.24 4.03
N ARG A 58 -11.37 -0.69 3.72
CA ARG A 58 -10.57 -0.13 2.62
C ARG A 58 -11.11 -0.57 1.26
N GLY A 59 -10.73 0.13 0.21
CA GLY A 59 -10.95 -0.34 -1.16
C GLY A 59 -10.16 -1.60 -1.48
N GLY A 60 -10.60 -2.33 -2.49
CA GLY A 60 -9.97 -3.57 -2.97
C GLY A 60 -10.36 -4.82 -2.18
N ASP A 61 -9.69 -5.91 -2.52
CA ASP A 61 -9.90 -7.28 -2.04
C ASP A 61 -8.93 -7.63 -0.89
N ILE A 62 -8.59 -8.93 -0.72
CA ILE A 62 -7.65 -9.40 0.29
C ILE A 62 -6.22 -8.94 -0.01
N THR A 63 -5.45 -8.66 1.02
CA THR A 63 -4.00 -8.46 0.93
C THR A 63 -3.31 -8.92 2.21
N TYR A 64 -1.99 -8.99 2.15
CA TYR A 64 -1.12 -9.30 3.27
C TYR A 64 -0.28 -8.10 3.66
N HIS A 65 -0.06 -7.95 4.97
CA HIS A 65 0.92 -7.04 5.56
C HIS A 65 1.81 -7.82 6.51
N GLY A 66 3.10 -7.47 6.56
CA GLY A 66 4.05 -8.13 7.44
C GLY A 66 5.39 -7.41 7.53
N PRO A 67 6.35 -7.96 8.31
CA PRO A 67 7.69 -7.44 8.42
C PRO A 67 8.37 -7.28 7.05
N GLY A 68 9.17 -6.23 6.92
CA GLY A 68 9.83 -5.88 5.66
C GLY A 68 8.93 -5.14 4.65
N GLN A 69 7.66 -4.87 4.98
CA GLN A 69 6.74 -4.09 4.15
C GLN A 69 6.51 -2.70 4.75
N ILE A 70 6.75 -1.64 3.99
CA ILE A 70 6.39 -0.29 4.39
C ILE A 70 4.92 -0.05 4.05
N VAL A 71 4.10 0.19 5.09
CA VAL A 71 2.71 0.62 4.92
C VAL A 71 2.62 2.11 5.20
N VAL A 72 2.09 2.87 4.24
CA VAL A 72 1.93 4.32 4.36
C VAL A 72 0.45 4.67 4.41
N TYR A 73 0.07 5.45 5.42
CA TYR A 73 -1.29 5.97 5.58
C TYR A 73 -1.28 7.50 5.43
N PRO A 74 -1.47 8.03 4.21
CA PRO A 74 -1.68 9.47 4.03
C PRO A 74 -3.13 9.80 4.39
N ILE A 75 -3.32 10.59 5.45
CA ILE A 75 -4.63 11.05 5.92
C ILE A 75 -4.73 12.52 5.52
N PHE A 76 -5.22 12.73 4.30
CA PHE A 76 -5.24 14.01 3.62
C PHE A 76 -6.68 14.47 3.38
N ASN A 77 -6.93 15.76 3.47
CA ASN A 77 -8.13 16.37 2.94
C ASN A 77 -7.91 16.71 1.46
N LEU A 78 -8.51 15.94 0.55
CA LEU A 78 -8.33 16.08 -0.90
C LEU A 78 -8.88 17.42 -1.43
N GLU A 79 -9.90 17.98 -0.77
CA GLU A 79 -10.45 19.30 -1.11
C GLU A 79 -9.40 20.42 -0.92
N ALA A 80 -8.61 20.33 0.17
CA ALA A 80 -7.53 21.27 0.42
C ALA A 80 -6.40 21.20 -0.64
N PHE A 81 -6.26 20.06 -1.32
CA PHE A 81 -5.31 19.89 -2.44
C PHE A 81 -5.95 20.14 -3.81
N GLY A 82 -7.27 20.38 -3.90
CA GLY A 82 -7.98 20.57 -5.16
C GLY A 82 -7.94 19.34 -6.08
N ILE A 83 -7.84 18.13 -5.53
CA ILE A 83 -7.69 16.90 -6.31
C ILE A 83 -8.82 15.90 -6.03
N THR A 84 -9.14 15.11 -7.05
CA THR A 84 -10.07 13.97 -6.95
C THR A 84 -9.40 12.75 -6.31
N LEU A 85 -10.21 11.76 -5.88
CA LEU A 85 -9.69 10.49 -5.39
C LEU A 85 -8.89 9.73 -6.46
N LYS A 86 -9.25 9.85 -7.74
CA LYS A 86 -8.53 9.22 -8.85
C LYS A 86 -7.14 9.83 -9.02
N GLU A 87 -7.04 11.15 -9.00
CA GLU A 87 -5.75 11.86 -9.07
C GLU A 87 -4.88 11.56 -7.85
N TYR A 88 -5.49 11.47 -6.67
CA TYR A 88 -4.77 11.07 -5.46
C TYR A 88 -4.14 9.67 -5.59
N ILE A 89 -4.90 8.68 -6.07
CA ILE A 89 -4.37 7.33 -6.31
C ILE A 89 -3.24 7.37 -7.34
N HIS A 90 -3.43 8.12 -8.45
CA HIS A 90 -2.42 8.29 -9.48
C HIS A 90 -1.11 8.91 -8.94
N LYS A 91 -1.21 9.89 -8.03
CA LYS A 91 -0.07 10.48 -7.34
C LYS A 91 0.64 9.48 -6.42
N LEU A 92 -0.10 8.66 -5.66
CA LEU A 92 0.48 7.60 -4.83
C LEU A 92 1.28 6.60 -5.66
N GLU A 93 0.74 6.17 -6.80
CA GLU A 93 1.45 5.29 -7.74
C GLU A 93 2.70 5.97 -8.30
N GLY A 94 2.60 7.24 -8.68
CA GLY A 94 3.71 8.05 -9.19
C GLY A 94 4.88 8.14 -8.21
N ILE A 95 4.61 8.38 -6.93
CA ILE A 95 5.63 8.40 -5.86
C ILE A 95 6.41 7.09 -5.81
N ILE A 96 5.71 5.95 -5.86
CA ILE A 96 6.38 4.64 -5.80
C ILE A 96 7.16 4.36 -7.08
N ILE A 97 6.64 4.73 -8.25
CA ILE A 97 7.33 4.57 -9.53
C ILE A 97 8.63 5.39 -9.54
N LEU A 98 8.58 6.67 -9.15
CA LEU A 98 9.77 7.54 -9.06
C LEU A 98 10.81 7.01 -8.06
N LEU A 99 10.34 6.49 -6.91
CA LEU A 99 11.24 5.86 -5.95
C LEU A 99 11.93 4.64 -6.56
N LEU A 100 11.19 3.73 -7.19
CA LEU A 100 11.73 2.52 -7.83
C LEU A 100 12.72 2.86 -8.95
N GLU A 101 12.43 3.89 -9.76
CA GLU A 101 13.33 4.39 -10.79
C GLU A 101 14.68 4.82 -10.20
N SER A 102 14.70 5.45 -9.02
CA SER A 102 15.94 5.83 -8.31
C SER A 102 16.79 4.63 -7.86
N TYR A 103 16.25 3.42 -7.95
CA TYR A 103 16.93 2.14 -7.70
C TYR A 103 17.17 1.33 -8.99
N GLY A 104 16.86 1.90 -10.16
CA GLY A 104 16.98 1.22 -11.46
C GLY A 104 15.91 0.17 -11.73
N ILE A 105 14.83 0.15 -10.94
CA ILE A 105 13.69 -0.77 -11.12
C ILE A 105 12.63 -0.08 -11.97
N LYS A 106 12.37 -0.63 -13.17
CA LYS A 106 11.31 -0.14 -14.06
C LYS A 106 9.96 -0.64 -13.60
N ALA A 107 9.10 0.28 -13.19
CA ALA A 107 7.75 -0.02 -12.73
C ALA A 107 6.73 0.88 -13.42
N THR A 108 5.48 0.44 -13.47
CA THR A 108 4.40 1.18 -14.14
C THR A 108 3.04 0.89 -13.48
N ARG A 109 1.99 1.50 -14.02
CA ARG A 109 0.58 1.26 -13.67
C ARG A 109 0.01 0.18 -14.57
N LEU A 110 -0.94 -0.60 -14.05
CA LEU A 110 -1.73 -1.54 -14.82
C LEU A 110 -3.18 -1.03 -14.88
N ASP A 111 -3.70 -0.81 -16.08
CA ASP A 111 -5.08 -0.37 -16.25
C ASP A 111 -6.06 -1.37 -15.63
N GLY A 112 -7.03 -0.85 -14.88
CA GLY A 112 -8.02 -1.66 -14.16
C GLY A 112 -7.52 -2.34 -12.88
N ALA A 113 -6.22 -2.22 -12.54
CA ALA A 113 -5.64 -2.88 -11.36
C ALA A 113 -4.74 -1.93 -10.55
N THR A 114 -5.36 -1.15 -9.68
CA THR A 114 -4.68 -0.16 -8.83
C THR A 114 -3.45 -0.74 -8.12
N GLY A 115 -2.36 0.03 -8.12
CA GLY A 115 -1.08 -0.33 -7.54
C GLY A 115 0.08 -0.17 -8.52
N VAL A 116 1.28 -0.56 -8.10
CA VAL A 116 2.49 -0.44 -8.93
C VAL A 116 2.99 -1.82 -9.31
N TRP A 117 3.27 -1.98 -10.60
CA TRP A 117 3.51 -3.25 -11.24
C TRP A 117 4.81 -3.26 -12.05
N LEU A 118 5.38 -4.44 -12.24
CA LEU A 118 6.52 -4.70 -13.09
C LEU A 118 6.15 -5.65 -14.23
N ASP A 119 6.89 -5.57 -15.35
CA ASP A 119 6.81 -6.43 -16.54
C ASP A 119 5.40 -6.58 -17.12
N ILE A 120 4.62 -5.49 -17.11
CA ILE A 120 3.28 -5.48 -17.72
C ILE A 120 3.37 -5.79 -19.21
N GLY A 121 2.45 -6.63 -19.70
CA GLY A 121 2.40 -7.11 -21.09
C GLY A 121 3.33 -8.28 -21.36
N VAL A 122 4.11 -8.73 -20.38
CA VAL A 122 4.93 -9.95 -20.49
C VAL A 122 4.22 -11.09 -19.78
N LYS A 123 3.55 -11.94 -20.54
CA LYS A 123 2.74 -13.06 -20.02
C LYS A 123 3.52 -13.89 -18.97
N GLY A 124 2.90 -14.07 -17.80
CA GLY A 124 3.47 -14.84 -16.68
C GLY A 124 4.60 -14.14 -15.91
N ARG A 125 4.92 -12.88 -16.24
CA ARG A 125 5.93 -12.07 -15.52
C ARG A 125 5.37 -10.84 -14.83
N GLU A 126 4.12 -10.51 -15.07
CA GLU A 126 3.45 -9.38 -14.42
C GLU A 126 3.40 -9.59 -12.91
N ARG A 127 3.93 -8.66 -12.13
CA ARG A 127 3.98 -8.77 -10.68
C ARG A 127 3.83 -7.43 -10.00
N LYS A 128 3.06 -7.43 -8.92
CA LYS A 128 2.77 -6.24 -8.12
C LYS A 128 3.85 -6.05 -7.05
N ILE A 129 4.43 -4.87 -6.97
CA ILE A 129 5.39 -4.49 -5.93
C ILE A 129 4.77 -3.61 -4.84
N CYS A 130 3.72 -2.85 -5.18
CA CYS A 130 2.99 -2.02 -4.22
C CYS A 130 1.49 -2.16 -4.42
N ALA A 131 0.79 -2.55 -3.37
CA ALA A 131 -0.67 -2.56 -3.32
C ALA A 131 -1.18 -1.21 -2.80
N ILE A 132 -2.29 -0.72 -3.37
CA ILE A 132 -2.95 0.53 -2.94
C ILE A 132 -4.42 0.25 -2.71
N GLY A 133 -4.88 0.52 -1.48
CA GLY A 133 -6.27 0.34 -1.11
C GLY A 133 -6.72 1.49 -0.20
N VAL A 134 -7.37 2.48 -0.79
CA VAL A 134 -7.79 3.71 -0.10
C VAL A 134 -9.30 3.80 0.08
N ARG A 135 -9.72 4.67 0.97
CA ARG A 135 -11.10 5.13 1.13
C ARG A 135 -11.06 6.63 1.40
N ALA A 136 -12.03 7.36 0.87
CA ALA A 136 -12.30 8.74 1.27
C ALA A 136 -13.69 8.87 1.91
N SER A 137 -13.80 9.74 2.90
CA SER A 137 -15.08 10.14 3.50
C SER A 137 -15.02 11.63 3.78
N ARG A 138 -15.97 12.39 3.22
CA ARG A 138 -15.97 13.86 3.29
C ARG A 138 -14.60 14.43 2.89
N PHE A 139 -14.11 14.01 1.73
CA PHE A 139 -12.80 14.36 1.16
C PHE A 139 -11.57 13.94 1.98
N VAL A 140 -11.70 13.40 3.20
CA VAL A 140 -10.57 12.94 4.00
C VAL A 140 -10.25 11.47 3.67
N THR A 141 -9.00 11.23 3.27
CA THR A 141 -8.50 9.90 2.93
C THR A 141 -8.18 9.07 4.17
N MET A 142 -8.25 7.77 4.04
CA MET A 142 -7.82 6.78 5.03
C MET A 142 -7.29 5.53 4.32
N HIS A 143 -6.56 4.69 5.06
CA HIS A 143 -5.76 3.60 4.52
C HIS A 143 -4.65 4.17 3.63
N GLY A 144 -4.19 3.48 2.61
CA GLY A 144 -3.12 3.98 1.77
C GLY A 144 -2.47 2.90 0.92
N LEU A 145 -1.15 2.76 1.03
CA LEU A 145 -0.37 1.83 0.24
C LEU A 145 0.45 0.88 1.10
N ALA A 146 0.77 -0.27 0.53
CA ALA A 146 1.62 -1.30 1.11
C ALA A 146 2.71 -1.67 0.09
N PHE A 147 3.95 -1.28 0.38
CA PHE A 147 5.08 -1.39 -0.50
C PHE A 147 6.05 -2.47 -0.01
N ASN A 148 6.24 -3.49 -0.83
CA ASN A 148 7.09 -4.63 -0.52
C ASN A 148 8.56 -4.25 -0.68
N ILE A 149 9.30 -4.15 0.43
CA ILE A 149 10.75 -3.87 0.43
C ILE A 149 11.54 -5.17 0.62
N ASN A 150 11.50 -5.73 1.85
CA ASN A 150 12.12 -6.99 2.23
C ASN A 150 11.06 -8.03 2.68
N THR A 151 9.86 -7.88 2.17
CA THR A 151 8.69 -8.65 2.56
C THR A 151 8.87 -10.13 2.24
N ASP A 152 8.57 -11.04 3.17
CA ASP A 152 8.46 -12.46 2.87
C ASP A 152 7.23 -12.71 1.99
N LEU A 153 7.49 -12.95 0.71
CA LEU A 153 6.45 -13.12 -0.30
C LEU A 153 5.72 -14.47 -0.21
N ASN A 154 6.23 -15.44 0.56
CA ASN A 154 5.56 -16.73 0.76
C ASN A 154 4.18 -16.56 1.41
N TYR A 155 3.99 -15.54 2.22
CA TYR A 155 2.69 -15.23 2.82
C TYR A 155 1.60 -14.88 1.80
N PHE A 156 1.97 -14.42 0.61
CA PHE A 156 0.99 -14.17 -0.48
C PHE A 156 0.44 -15.44 -1.10
N SER A 157 1.11 -16.59 -0.94
CA SER A 157 0.60 -17.90 -1.41
C SER A 157 -0.65 -18.38 -0.65
N TYR A 158 -0.93 -17.79 0.50
CA TYR A 158 -2.09 -18.11 1.33
C TYR A 158 -3.34 -17.30 0.99
N ILE A 159 -3.27 -16.44 -0.02
CA ILE A 159 -4.39 -15.62 -0.46
C ILE A 159 -4.51 -15.63 -2.00
N ASN A 160 -5.73 -15.34 -2.47
CA ASN A 160 -6.00 -15.11 -3.90
C ASN A 160 -6.42 -13.64 -4.10
N PRO A 161 -5.46 -12.68 -4.20
CA PRO A 161 -5.78 -11.28 -4.26
C PRO A 161 -6.41 -10.89 -5.60
N CYS A 162 -7.60 -10.28 -5.58
CA CYS A 162 -8.30 -9.71 -6.74
C CYS A 162 -8.63 -10.72 -7.86
N GLY A 163 -8.65 -12.03 -7.57
CA GLY A 163 -8.91 -13.07 -8.57
C GLY A 163 -7.87 -13.18 -9.70
N PHE A 164 -6.73 -12.47 -9.57
CA PHE A 164 -5.62 -12.59 -10.52
C PHE A 164 -4.82 -13.85 -10.20
N VAL A 165 -5.16 -14.95 -10.88
CA VAL A 165 -4.47 -16.25 -10.74
C VAL A 165 -3.17 -16.29 -11.54
N ASP A 166 -3.00 -15.35 -12.47
CA ASP A 166 -1.92 -15.28 -13.46
C ASP A 166 -0.86 -14.20 -13.16
N LYS A 167 -1.05 -13.43 -12.10
CA LYS A 167 -0.15 -12.32 -11.74
C LYS A 167 0.53 -12.55 -10.39
N GLY A 168 1.84 -12.28 -10.36
CA GLY A 168 2.66 -12.46 -9.17
C GLY A 168 2.71 -11.24 -8.26
N VAL A 169 3.46 -11.41 -7.18
CA VAL A 169 3.93 -10.33 -6.30
C VAL A 169 5.45 -10.34 -6.27
N THR A 170 6.04 -9.16 -6.01
CA THR A 170 7.48 -9.01 -5.85
C THR A 170 7.83 -8.02 -4.76
N SER A 171 9.12 -7.84 -4.48
CA SER A 171 9.67 -6.89 -3.52
C SER A 171 10.95 -6.27 -4.04
N MET A 172 11.37 -5.13 -3.48
CA MET A 172 12.66 -4.53 -3.85
C MET A 172 13.83 -5.49 -3.61
N GLN A 173 13.78 -6.28 -2.53
CA GLN A 173 14.81 -7.28 -2.23
C GLN A 173 14.94 -8.31 -3.36
N VAL A 174 13.83 -8.81 -3.89
CA VAL A 174 13.83 -9.78 -5.00
C VAL A 174 14.38 -9.15 -6.27
N GLU A 175 13.92 -7.94 -6.61
CA GLU A 175 14.34 -7.25 -7.85
C GLU A 175 15.81 -6.83 -7.83
N MET A 176 16.37 -6.52 -6.66
CA MET A 176 17.75 -6.09 -6.51
C MET A 176 18.71 -7.22 -6.10
N GLY A 177 18.20 -8.39 -5.74
CA GLY A 177 18.99 -9.54 -5.28
C GLY A 177 19.69 -9.32 -3.93
N LYS A 178 19.27 -8.34 -3.14
CA LYS A 178 19.85 -8.01 -1.82
C LYS A 178 18.84 -7.34 -0.90
N GLN A 179 19.08 -7.45 0.40
CA GLN A 179 18.31 -6.74 1.42
C GLN A 179 18.49 -5.22 1.28
N ILE A 180 17.41 -4.48 1.47
CA ILE A 180 17.35 -3.03 1.33
C ILE A 180 17.19 -2.37 2.70
N ASP A 181 17.93 -1.31 2.96
CA ASP A 181 17.73 -0.49 4.16
C ASP A 181 16.38 0.25 4.11
N MET A 182 15.45 -0.20 4.94
CA MET A 182 14.09 0.34 4.99
C MET A 182 14.06 1.79 5.48
N SER A 183 15.03 2.22 6.28
CA SER A 183 15.13 3.60 6.77
C SER A 183 15.45 4.57 5.62
N ILE A 184 16.35 4.18 4.73
CA ILE A 184 16.69 4.96 3.52
C ILE A 184 15.47 5.07 2.59
N VAL A 185 14.75 3.97 2.39
CA VAL A 185 13.53 3.97 1.56
C VAL A 185 12.47 4.87 2.17
N LYS A 186 12.24 4.77 3.49
CA LYS A 186 11.29 5.63 4.21
C LYS A 186 11.64 7.11 4.05
N ASN A 187 12.89 7.49 4.25
CA ASN A 187 13.34 8.88 4.13
C ASN A 187 13.16 9.41 2.68
N LYS A 188 13.38 8.57 1.67
CA LYS A 188 13.10 8.94 0.27
C LYS A 188 11.59 9.11 0.03
N LEU A 189 10.76 8.21 0.55
CA LEU A 189 9.30 8.32 0.46
C LEU A 189 8.80 9.62 1.10
N GLU A 190 9.27 9.96 2.29
CA GLU A 190 8.90 11.22 2.96
C GLU A 190 9.17 12.43 2.06
N ARG A 191 10.34 12.50 1.43
CA ARG A 191 10.71 13.60 0.51
C ARG A 191 9.82 13.61 -0.74
N LEU A 192 9.54 12.46 -1.33
CA LEU A 192 8.70 12.33 -2.52
C LEU A 192 7.25 12.73 -2.22
N PHE A 193 6.71 12.32 -1.07
CA PHE A 193 5.37 12.76 -0.64
C PHE A 193 5.30 14.28 -0.45
N ALA A 194 6.30 14.87 0.20
CA ALA A 194 6.36 16.32 0.39
C ALA A 194 6.42 17.08 -0.95
N ALA A 195 7.23 16.60 -1.89
CA ALA A 195 7.36 17.21 -3.22
C ALA A 195 6.07 17.07 -4.04
N GLU A 196 5.46 15.86 -4.06
CA GLU A 196 4.27 15.57 -4.88
C GLU A 196 3.02 16.31 -4.40
N PHE A 197 2.88 16.52 -3.08
CA PHE A 197 1.71 17.18 -2.49
C PHE A 197 1.98 18.61 -2.02
N GLY A 198 3.20 19.13 -2.20
CA GLY A 198 3.54 20.53 -1.92
C GLY A 198 3.45 20.92 -0.44
N PHE A 199 3.82 20.04 0.49
CA PHE A 199 3.81 20.33 1.92
C PHE A 199 5.19 20.22 2.57
N SER A 200 5.32 20.77 3.77
CA SER A 200 6.48 20.57 4.65
C SER A 200 6.06 19.88 5.95
N TYR A 201 6.97 19.07 6.50
CA TYR A 201 6.73 18.42 7.79
C TYR A 201 6.84 19.41 8.93
N LYS A 202 5.87 19.39 9.86
CA LYS A 202 6.04 20.05 11.16
C LYS A 202 6.98 19.20 12.01
N LYS A 203 8.01 19.85 12.52
CA LYS A 203 8.93 19.26 13.51
C LYS A 203 8.25 19.19 14.88
#